data_aaedec905a2a56c7090f499b981fcf3e
#
_entry.id   aaedec905a2a56c7090f499b981fcf3e
#
_cell.length_a   1.000
_cell.length_b   1.000
_cell.length_c   1.000
_cell.angle_alpha   90.00
_cell.angle_beta   90.00
_cell.angle_gamma   90.00
#
_symmetry.space_group_name_H-M   'P 1'
#
loop_
_entity.id
_entity.type
_entity.pdbx_description
1 polymer ?
#
loop_
_entity_poly.entity_id
_entity_poly.type
_entity_poly.pdbx_seq_one_letter_code
_entity_poly.pdbx_strand_id
1 'polypeptide(L)'
;MNSKWQLLLGRVLLSVIFILSGLGKLPHFHDVAGMMAGKGIPLASVALVITLLIEIGGGLMLLTGYKARYAALVIAVWMVPVTLVFHNFWAVPAAQQQDQMINFLKNLAIIGGLLVTASASSAAVTSKK
;
A
#
# COMPACT_ATOMS: atom_id res chain seq x y z
N MET A 1 25.74 6.92 -4.80
CA MET A 1 24.75 6.09 -5.53
C MET A 1 24.00 7.00 -6.48
N ASN A 2 23.87 6.62 -7.76
CA ASN A 2 23.17 7.49 -8.70
C ASN A 2 21.64 7.35 -8.55
N SER A 3 20.91 8.29 -9.18
CA SER A 3 19.45 8.37 -9.02
C SER A 3 18.69 7.15 -9.54
N LYS A 4 19.23 6.43 -10.53
CA LYS A 4 18.62 5.20 -11.05
C LYS A 4 18.62 4.09 -10.02
N TRP A 5 19.74 3.90 -9.33
CA TRP A 5 19.88 2.89 -8.29
C TRP A 5 19.06 3.26 -7.05
N GLN A 6 19.00 4.57 -6.71
CA GLN A 6 18.15 5.04 -5.63
C GLN A 6 16.67 4.75 -5.91
N LEU A 7 16.22 5.04 -7.13
CA LEU A 7 14.84 4.77 -7.53
C LEU A 7 14.54 3.27 -7.50
N LEU A 8 15.44 2.45 -8.05
CA LEU A 8 15.28 0.99 -8.04
C LEU A 8 15.17 0.46 -6.61
N LEU A 9 16.12 0.84 -5.75
CA LEU A 9 16.12 0.39 -4.35
C LEU A 9 14.86 0.86 -3.61
N GLY A 10 14.43 2.09 -3.81
CA GLY A 10 13.21 2.62 -3.22
C GLY A 10 11.97 1.83 -3.64
N ARG A 11 11.84 1.52 -4.93
CA ARG A 11 10.73 0.69 -5.43
C ARG A 11 10.75 -0.72 -4.84
N VAL A 12 11.91 -1.35 -4.80
CA VAL A 12 12.05 -2.70 -4.23
C VAL A 12 11.62 -2.71 -2.77
N LEU A 13 12.11 -1.76 -1.98
CA LEU A 13 11.77 -1.66 -0.56
C LEU A 13 10.28 -1.39 -0.34
N LEU A 14 9.68 -0.51 -1.13
CA LEU A 14 8.23 -0.25 -1.05
C LEU A 14 7.41 -1.47 -1.47
N SER A 15 7.84 -2.19 -2.50
CA SER A 15 7.09 -3.33 -3.03
C SER A 15 6.99 -4.49 -2.04
N VAL A 16 7.99 -4.68 -1.21
CA VAL A 16 8.07 -5.82 -0.26
C VAL A 16 6.87 -5.84 0.67
N ILE A 17 6.51 -4.72 1.28
CA ILE A 17 5.40 -4.68 2.24
C ILE A 17 4.07 -5.05 1.57
N PHE A 18 3.83 -4.57 0.35
CA PHE A 18 2.58 -4.84 -0.37
C PHE A 18 2.49 -6.29 -0.83
N ILE A 19 3.54 -6.82 -1.41
CA ILE A 19 3.58 -8.21 -1.87
C ILE A 19 3.39 -9.17 -0.69
N LEU A 20 4.16 -8.98 0.39
CA LEU A 20 4.06 -9.85 1.56
C LEU A 20 2.71 -9.70 2.27
N SER A 21 2.18 -8.49 2.37
CA SER A 21 0.86 -8.25 2.95
C SER A 21 -0.24 -8.94 2.16
N GLY A 22 -0.21 -8.84 0.84
CA GLY A 22 -1.17 -9.51 -0.03
C GLY A 22 -1.06 -11.03 0.03
N LEU A 23 0.15 -11.58 -0.10
CA LEU A 23 0.38 -13.02 -0.02
C LEU A 23 -0.03 -13.59 1.34
N GLY A 24 0.20 -12.86 2.43
CA GLY A 24 -0.19 -13.28 3.77
C GLY A 24 -1.71 -13.37 3.99
N LYS A 25 -2.50 -12.65 3.21
CA LYS A 25 -3.97 -12.70 3.28
C LYS A 25 -4.58 -13.90 2.56
N LEU A 26 -3.89 -14.46 1.57
CA LEU A 26 -4.43 -15.55 0.74
C LEU A 26 -4.88 -16.76 1.55
N PRO A 27 -4.06 -17.34 2.47
CA PRO A 27 -4.48 -18.48 3.26
C PRO A 27 -5.55 -18.16 4.31
N HIS A 28 -5.81 -16.88 4.60
CA HIS A 28 -6.76 -16.40 5.61
C HIS A 28 -7.90 -15.59 4.99
N PHE A 29 -8.26 -15.87 3.74
CA PHE A 29 -9.22 -15.05 2.98
C PHE A 29 -10.53 -14.84 3.74
N HIS A 30 -11.15 -15.91 4.25
CA HIS A 30 -12.44 -15.81 4.94
C HIS A 30 -12.33 -15.01 6.24
N ASP A 31 -11.26 -15.20 7.00
CA ASP A 31 -11.05 -14.48 8.26
C ASP A 31 -10.84 -12.99 8.01
N VAL A 32 -10.05 -12.64 7.01
CA VAL A 32 -9.80 -11.24 6.64
C VAL A 32 -11.08 -10.58 6.11
N ALA A 33 -11.84 -11.27 5.24
CA ALA A 33 -13.11 -10.76 4.76
C ALA A 33 -14.11 -10.54 5.90
N GLY A 34 -14.15 -11.46 6.88
CA GLY A 34 -14.97 -11.32 8.08
C GLY A 34 -14.57 -10.11 8.93
N MET A 35 -13.29 -9.88 9.11
CA MET A 35 -12.78 -8.70 9.81
C MET A 35 -13.17 -7.40 9.08
N MET A 36 -13.06 -7.37 7.76
CA MET A 36 -13.46 -6.22 6.95
C MET A 36 -14.96 -5.95 7.07
N ALA A 37 -15.78 -7.00 7.01
CA ALA A 37 -17.23 -6.88 7.19
C ALA A 37 -17.57 -6.32 8.59
N GLY A 38 -16.85 -6.76 9.62
CA GLY A 38 -16.98 -6.25 10.98
C GLY A 38 -16.62 -4.76 11.12
N LYS A 39 -15.82 -4.24 10.22
CA LYS A 39 -15.49 -2.80 10.11
C LYS A 39 -16.51 -2.00 9.30
N GLY A 40 -17.58 -2.63 8.83
CA GLY A 40 -18.62 -1.99 8.04
C GLY A 40 -18.33 -1.89 6.56
N ILE A 41 -17.33 -2.61 6.04
CA ILE A 41 -17.01 -2.61 4.62
C ILE A 41 -18.05 -3.45 3.87
N PRO A 42 -18.83 -2.84 2.94
CA PRO A 42 -19.80 -3.60 2.16
C PRO A 42 -19.10 -4.52 1.15
N LEU A 43 -19.74 -5.64 0.82
CA LEU A 43 -19.20 -6.62 -0.14
C LEU A 43 -17.74 -6.99 0.20
N ALA A 44 -17.50 -7.38 1.45
CA ALA A 44 -16.15 -7.54 2.00
C ALA A 44 -15.29 -8.50 1.17
N SER A 45 -15.83 -9.61 0.66
CA SER A 45 -15.08 -10.55 -0.18
C SER A 45 -14.64 -9.92 -1.49
N VAL A 46 -15.49 -9.10 -2.13
CA VAL A 46 -15.14 -8.36 -3.34
C VAL A 46 -14.08 -7.30 -3.03
N ALA A 47 -14.26 -6.55 -1.94
CA ALA A 47 -13.28 -5.56 -1.48
C ALA A 47 -11.92 -6.20 -1.20
N LEU A 48 -11.90 -7.40 -0.63
CA LEU A 48 -10.65 -8.14 -0.38
C LEU A 48 -9.99 -8.58 -1.68
N VAL A 49 -10.74 -9.06 -2.66
CA VAL A 49 -10.17 -9.39 -3.99
C VAL A 49 -9.51 -8.17 -4.62
N ILE A 50 -10.18 -7.00 -4.58
CA ILE A 50 -9.62 -5.76 -5.08
C ILE A 50 -8.33 -5.39 -4.31
N THR A 51 -8.34 -5.53 -2.99
CA THR A 51 -7.16 -5.32 -2.14
C THR A 51 -5.99 -6.20 -2.57
N LEU A 52 -6.23 -7.50 -2.78
CA LEU A 52 -5.20 -8.44 -3.21
C LEU A 52 -4.64 -8.08 -4.59
N LEU A 53 -5.49 -7.67 -5.52
CA LEU A 53 -5.04 -7.21 -6.84
C LEU A 53 -4.16 -5.96 -6.74
N ILE A 54 -4.52 -5.02 -5.88
CA ILE A 54 -3.74 -3.78 -5.66
C ILE A 54 -2.42 -4.12 -4.97
N GLU A 55 -2.43 -4.90 -3.90
CA GLU A 55 -1.24 -5.21 -3.11
C GLU A 55 -0.26 -6.08 -3.90
N ILE A 56 -0.71 -7.20 -4.45
CA ILE A 56 0.15 -8.14 -5.16
C ILE A 56 0.47 -7.60 -6.55
N GLY A 57 -0.54 -7.22 -7.33
CA GLY A 57 -0.36 -6.71 -8.69
C GLY A 57 0.40 -5.40 -8.71
N GLY A 58 -0.01 -4.43 -7.88
CA GLY A 58 0.67 -3.14 -7.76
C GLY A 58 2.08 -3.29 -7.20
N GLY A 59 2.26 -4.17 -6.20
CA GLY A 59 3.58 -4.47 -5.65
C GLY A 59 4.54 -5.05 -6.68
N LEU A 60 4.08 -5.99 -7.51
CA LEU A 60 4.89 -6.56 -8.60
C LEU A 60 5.24 -5.51 -9.66
N MET A 61 4.32 -4.61 -9.98
CA MET A 61 4.58 -3.50 -10.90
C MET A 61 5.64 -2.54 -10.35
N LEU A 62 5.57 -2.23 -9.05
CA LEU A 62 6.62 -1.44 -8.38
C LEU A 62 7.97 -2.15 -8.43
N LEU A 63 7.99 -3.44 -8.13
CA LEU A 63 9.21 -4.25 -8.09
C LEU A 63 9.90 -4.27 -9.46
N THR A 64 9.14 -4.56 -10.50
CA THR A 64 9.67 -4.69 -11.87
C THR A 64 9.88 -3.36 -12.57
N GLY A 65 9.24 -2.30 -12.10
CA GLY A 65 9.24 -0.99 -12.76
C GLY A 65 8.21 -0.84 -13.87
N TYR A 66 7.44 -1.90 -14.16
CA TYR A 66 6.40 -1.86 -15.19
C TYR A 66 5.28 -0.91 -14.76
N LYS A 67 5.11 0.19 -15.49
CA LYS A 67 4.12 1.25 -15.19
C LYS A 67 4.15 1.66 -13.71
N ALA A 68 5.34 1.73 -13.12
CA ALA A 68 5.54 1.95 -11.69
C ALA A 68 4.88 3.25 -11.19
N ARG A 69 4.83 4.28 -12.03
CA ARG A 69 4.16 5.54 -11.70
C ARG A 69 2.68 5.30 -11.38
N TYR A 70 1.98 4.57 -12.25
CA TYR A 70 0.55 4.31 -12.07
C TYR A 70 0.29 3.39 -10.88
N ALA A 71 1.11 2.34 -10.72
CA ALA A 71 1.03 1.45 -9.56
C ALA A 71 1.19 2.23 -8.26
N ALA A 72 2.19 3.10 -8.16
CA ALA A 72 2.44 3.91 -6.98
C ALA A 72 1.25 4.83 -6.66
N LEU A 73 0.67 5.48 -7.68
CA LEU A 73 -0.48 6.37 -7.49
C LEU A 73 -1.74 5.60 -7.06
N VAL A 74 -2.02 4.46 -7.67
CA VAL A 74 -3.18 3.63 -7.31
C VAL A 74 -3.06 3.12 -5.89
N ILE A 75 -1.89 2.62 -5.50
CA ILE A 75 -1.66 2.13 -4.14
C ILE A 75 -1.78 3.29 -3.13
N ALA A 76 -1.23 4.46 -3.44
CA ALA A 76 -1.33 5.63 -2.57
C ALA A 76 -2.78 6.04 -2.32
N VAL A 77 -3.60 6.11 -3.37
CA VAL A 77 -5.02 6.45 -3.26
C VAL A 77 -5.77 5.39 -2.45
N TRP A 78 -5.54 4.10 -2.73
CA TRP A 78 -6.15 3.00 -2.00
C TRP A 78 -5.77 3.00 -0.51
N MET A 79 -4.53 3.35 -0.17
CA MET A 79 -4.08 3.40 1.23
C MET A 79 -4.80 4.45 2.07
N VAL A 80 -5.37 5.49 1.48
CA VAL A 80 -6.08 6.53 2.24
C VAL A 80 -7.28 5.95 3.00
N PRO A 81 -8.29 5.32 2.35
CA PRO A 81 -9.40 4.72 3.09
C PRO A 81 -8.95 3.57 4.00
N VAL A 82 -7.99 2.76 3.57
CA VAL A 82 -7.45 1.67 4.41
C VAL A 82 -6.89 2.22 5.72
N THR A 83 -6.11 3.28 5.67
CA THR A 83 -5.53 3.90 6.85
C THR A 83 -6.59 4.48 7.77
N LEU A 84 -7.60 5.14 7.21
CA LEU A 84 -8.69 5.73 7.99
C LEU A 84 -9.57 4.68 8.66
N VAL A 85 -9.79 3.53 8.02
CA VAL A 85 -10.66 2.46 8.55
C VAL A 85 -9.92 1.56 9.52
N PHE A 86 -8.71 1.14 9.22
CA PHE A 86 -7.99 0.13 10.01
C PHE A 86 -7.04 0.70 11.05
N HIS A 87 -6.67 1.97 10.96
CA HIS A 87 -5.74 2.64 11.89
C HIS A 87 -6.33 3.92 12.46
N ASN A 88 -7.63 3.88 12.79
CA ASN A 88 -8.39 5.01 13.36
C ASN A 88 -8.10 5.17 14.86
N PHE A 89 -6.90 5.60 15.19
CA PHE A 89 -6.42 5.68 16.58
C PHE A 89 -7.31 6.55 17.49
N TRP A 90 -8.05 7.51 16.92
CA TRP A 90 -8.96 8.39 17.67
C TRP A 90 -10.24 7.70 18.17
N ALA A 91 -10.56 6.50 17.65
CA ALA A 91 -11.80 5.76 17.93
C ALA A 91 -11.56 4.38 18.54
N VAL A 92 -10.35 4.12 19.04
CA VAL A 92 -10.00 2.85 19.72
C VAL A 92 -9.81 3.07 21.21
N PRO A 93 -9.89 1.99 22.05
CA PRO A 93 -9.59 2.09 23.47
C PRO A 93 -8.19 2.66 23.73
N ALA A 94 -8.05 3.38 24.87
CA ALA A 94 -6.82 4.07 25.22
C ALA A 94 -5.56 3.18 25.14
N ALA A 95 -5.68 1.90 25.51
CA ALA A 95 -4.57 0.94 25.47
C ALA A 95 -4.05 0.66 24.06
N GLN A 96 -4.86 0.92 23.02
CA GLN A 96 -4.52 0.67 21.60
C GLN A 96 -4.19 1.95 20.83
N GLN A 97 -4.41 3.12 21.41
CA GLN A 97 -4.27 4.39 20.70
C GLN A 97 -2.86 4.64 20.17
N GLN A 98 -1.84 4.36 20.98
CA GLN A 98 -0.46 4.62 20.58
C GLN A 98 -0.04 3.71 19.42
N ASP A 99 -0.36 2.41 19.48
CA ASP A 99 -0.03 1.47 18.42
C ASP A 99 -0.73 1.84 17.12
N GLN A 100 -2.01 2.19 17.19
CA GLN A 100 -2.79 2.59 16.02
C GLN A 100 -2.31 3.92 15.44
N MET A 101 -1.90 4.86 16.29
CA MET A 101 -1.31 6.13 15.83
C MET A 101 0.00 5.89 15.09
N ILE A 102 0.86 5.00 15.60
CA ILE A 102 2.11 4.64 14.94
C ILE A 102 1.83 4.03 13.56
N ASN A 103 0.87 3.11 13.48
CA ASN A 103 0.48 2.49 12.21
C ASN A 103 -0.09 3.51 11.22
N PHE A 104 -0.91 4.44 11.71
CA PHE A 104 -1.43 5.55 10.91
C PHE A 104 -0.28 6.39 10.31
N LEU A 105 0.67 6.80 11.15
CA LEU A 105 1.82 7.61 10.72
C LEU A 105 2.74 6.85 9.77
N LYS A 106 2.97 5.56 10.01
CA LYS A 106 3.73 4.71 9.08
C LYS A 106 3.07 4.66 7.70
N ASN A 107 1.76 4.53 7.64
CA ASN A 107 1.02 4.55 6.39
C ASN A 107 1.11 5.89 5.67
N LEU A 108 1.05 7.01 6.41
CA LEU A 108 1.30 8.33 5.82
C LEU A 108 2.70 8.42 5.20
N ALA A 109 3.72 7.90 5.89
CA ALA A 109 5.08 7.88 5.37
C ALA A 109 5.19 7.04 4.10
N ILE A 110 4.52 5.87 4.05
CA ILE A 110 4.48 5.01 2.86
C ILE A 110 3.77 5.74 1.70
N ILE A 111 2.65 6.39 1.96
CA ILE A 111 1.95 7.20 0.95
C ILE A 111 2.88 8.29 0.38
N GLY A 112 3.60 8.98 1.26
CA GLY A 112 4.60 9.97 0.85
C GLY A 112 5.68 9.36 -0.05
N GLY A 113 6.22 8.22 0.33
CA GLY A 113 7.21 7.48 -0.47
C GLY A 113 6.66 7.06 -1.84
N LEU A 114 5.40 6.64 -1.89
CA LEU A 114 4.74 6.27 -3.15
C LEU A 114 4.57 7.49 -4.09
N LEU A 115 4.19 8.64 -3.54
CA LEU A 115 4.06 9.87 -4.33
C LEU A 115 5.41 10.32 -4.90
N VAL A 116 6.47 10.26 -4.09
CA VAL A 116 7.85 10.56 -4.54
C VAL A 116 8.29 9.57 -5.62
N THR A 117 8.00 8.28 -5.43
CA THR A 117 8.30 7.22 -6.42
C THR A 117 7.56 7.47 -7.74
N ALA A 118 6.29 7.85 -7.69
CA ALA A 118 5.53 8.18 -8.88
C ALA A 118 6.15 9.34 -9.65
N SER A 119 6.55 10.39 -8.95
CA SER A 119 7.20 11.56 -9.53
C SER A 119 8.56 11.20 -10.17
N ALA A 120 9.40 10.46 -9.45
CA ALA A 120 10.72 10.04 -9.94
C ALA A 120 10.61 9.08 -11.13
N SER A 121 9.59 8.22 -11.16
CA SER A 121 9.34 7.30 -12.28
C SER A 121 8.94 8.06 -13.55
N SER A 122 8.17 9.14 -13.43
CA SER A 122 7.85 10.03 -14.56
C SER A 122 9.09 10.72 -15.12
N ALA A 123 9.95 11.27 -14.25
CA ALA A 123 11.18 11.93 -14.64
C ALA A 123 12.14 10.97 -15.37
N ALA A 124 12.23 9.72 -14.89
CA ALA A 124 13.06 8.68 -15.54
C ALA A 124 12.57 8.33 -16.95
N VAL A 125 11.25 8.34 -17.20
CA VAL A 125 10.68 8.12 -18.54
C VAL A 125 11.00 9.30 -19.46
N THR A 126 10.87 10.51 -18.96
CA THR A 126 11.11 11.75 -19.74
C THR A 126 12.58 11.87 -20.16
N SER A 127 13.51 11.47 -19.28
CA SER A 127 14.95 11.58 -19.59
C SER A 127 15.45 10.59 -20.64
N LYS A 128 14.63 9.59 -21.01
CA LYS A 128 14.97 8.60 -22.07
C LYS A 128 14.50 9.01 -23.47
N LYS A 129 13.77 10.12 -23.59
CA LYS A 129 13.36 10.72 -24.86
C LYS A 129 14.33 11.80 -25.29
#